data_88fa178d212a7d9de76a543b1e10b431
#
_entry.id   88fa178d212a7d9de76a543b1e10b431
#
_cell.length_a   1.000
_cell.length_b   1.000
_cell.length_c   1.000
_cell.angle_alpha   90.00
_cell.angle_beta   90.00
_cell.angle_gamma   90.00
#
_symmetry.space_group_name_H-M   'P 1'
#
loop_
_entity.id
_entity.type
_entity.pdbx_description
1 polymer ?
#
loop_
_entity_poly.entity_id
_entity_poly.type
_entity_poly.pdbx_seq_one_letter_code
_entity_poly.pdbx_strand_id
1 'polypeptide(L)'
;MAESFYKILGVPEQATQEEIKRAYRQLSLKLHPDKNPGDSEASSKFQRISEAYEVLGNAEKRQEYDMMSQNPFMRMPGGMPGGGMGMPPGGMGMHINMDELFKNLFNFQGGMPGMPGMPPGMGVFPPGANIHIFRNGMPMNMNQAMKPPPIAKTITITMEQVMNGANIPVEIERWLMESGNKVFERETIYVTIPKGIDDNEIIIIHDKGNVINEQNKGDIKLFIKVDNTSIFKRNGLDLILEKQVSLKEALCGFAFEVKHVNGKSYTINNNPGSIVTPAYFKTIPNMGLTRDGHTGNLVITFDVVFPETLDLETITKLKEIL
;
A
#
# COMPACT_ATOMS: atom_id res chain seq x y z
N MET A 1 -31.06 13.50 -15.63
CA MET A 1 -30.43 14.12 -14.46
C MET A 1 -29.44 13.12 -13.89
N ALA A 2 -28.17 13.47 -13.76
CA ALA A 2 -27.17 12.58 -13.18
C ALA A 2 -27.51 12.34 -11.71
N GLU A 3 -27.50 11.09 -11.32
CA GLU A 3 -27.77 10.65 -9.95
C GLU A 3 -26.62 11.08 -9.03
N SER A 4 -26.90 11.68 -7.85
CA SER A 4 -25.85 12.16 -6.96
C SER A 4 -25.06 10.98 -6.37
N PHE A 5 -23.74 11.13 -6.13
CA PHE A 5 -22.89 10.08 -5.57
C PHE A 5 -23.40 9.58 -4.21
N TYR A 6 -24.01 10.44 -3.42
CA TYR A 6 -24.67 10.05 -2.17
C TYR A 6 -25.83 9.08 -2.39
N LYS A 7 -26.65 9.31 -3.43
CA LYS A 7 -27.74 8.40 -3.80
C LYS A 7 -27.23 7.07 -4.33
N ILE A 8 -26.14 7.08 -5.09
CA ILE A 8 -25.49 5.85 -5.61
C ILE A 8 -25.02 4.96 -4.46
N LEU A 9 -24.45 5.54 -3.40
CA LEU A 9 -24.04 4.82 -2.20
C LEU A 9 -25.18 4.56 -1.21
N GLY A 10 -26.37 5.16 -1.43
CA GLY A 10 -27.53 5.00 -0.55
C GLY A 10 -27.34 5.66 0.82
N VAL A 11 -26.60 6.76 0.89
CA VAL A 11 -26.33 7.52 2.13
C VAL A 11 -26.86 8.95 2.02
N PRO A 12 -27.21 9.61 3.14
CA PRO A 12 -27.58 11.03 3.15
C PRO A 12 -26.35 11.92 2.84
N GLU A 13 -26.60 13.13 2.34
CA GLU A 13 -25.53 14.09 2.02
C GLU A 13 -24.68 14.51 3.24
N GLN A 14 -25.26 14.41 4.44
CA GLN A 14 -24.56 14.68 5.71
C GLN A 14 -23.87 13.45 6.31
N ALA A 15 -23.84 12.31 5.61
CA ALA A 15 -23.21 11.10 6.11
C ALA A 15 -21.75 11.31 6.50
N THR A 16 -21.32 10.71 7.59
CA THR A 16 -19.92 10.72 8.03
C THR A 16 -19.04 9.89 7.09
N GLN A 17 -17.72 10.10 7.12
CA GLN A 17 -16.77 9.30 6.33
C GLN A 17 -16.86 7.80 6.67
N GLU A 18 -17.17 7.48 7.91
CA GLU A 18 -17.33 6.09 8.36
C GLU A 18 -18.61 5.44 7.78
N GLU A 19 -19.69 6.20 7.70
CA GLU A 19 -20.95 5.74 7.09
C GLU A 19 -20.78 5.51 5.59
N ILE A 20 -20.12 6.42 4.88
CA ILE A 20 -19.78 6.28 3.46
C ILE A 20 -18.94 5.03 3.23
N LYS A 21 -17.91 4.81 4.04
CA LYS A 21 -17.03 3.63 3.97
C LYS A 21 -17.80 2.34 4.25
N ARG A 22 -18.69 2.36 5.22
CA ARG A 22 -19.55 1.22 5.58
C ARG A 22 -20.51 0.87 4.45
N ALA A 23 -21.19 1.86 3.88
CA ALA A 23 -22.10 1.68 2.75
C ALA A 23 -21.40 1.10 1.53
N TYR A 24 -20.23 1.65 1.17
CA TYR A 24 -19.41 1.12 0.07
C TYR A 24 -19.03 -0.34 0.29
N ARG A 25 -18.56 -0.73 1.49
CA ARG A 25 -18.20 -2.12 1.79
C ARG A 25 -19.38 -3.07 1.64
N GLN A 26 -20.55 -2.68 2.09
CA GLN A 26 -21.77 -3.50 1.98
C GLN A 26 -22.21 -3.70 0.52
N LEU A 27 -22.20 -2.62 -0.27
CA LEU A 27 -22.56 -2.66 -1.68
C LEU A 27 -21.52 -3.43 -2.51
N SER A 28 -20.22 -3.24 -2.24
CA SER A 28 -19.12 -3.95 -2.91
C SER A 28 -19.19 -5.45 -2.69
N LEU A 29 -19.48 -5.91 -1.47
CA LEU A 29 -19.63 -7.33 -1.17
C LEU A 29 -20.87 -7.96 -1.83
N LYS A 30 -21.93 -7.16 -2.04
CA LYS A 30 -23.18 -7.61 -2.67
C LYS A 30 -23.03 -7.68 -4.20
N LEU A 31 -22.32 -6.72 -4.79
CA LEU A 31 -22.17 -6.56 -6.25
C LEU A 31 -20.84 -7.09 -6.78
N HIS A 32 -20.07 -7.81 -5.95
CA HIS A 32 -18.75 -8.32 -6.35
C HIS A 32 -18.86 -9.25 -7.57
N PRO A 33 -17.94 -9.11 -8.58
CA PRO A 33 -17.96 -9.94 -9.78
C PRO A 33 -17.94 -11.44 -9.49
N ASP A 34 -17.20 -11.88 -8.46
CA ASP A 34 -17.11 -13.29 -8.06
C ASP A 34 -18.44 -13.85 -7.53
N LYS A 35 -19.33 -12.98 -6.99
CA LYS A 35 -20.64 -13.39 -6.51
C LYS A 35 -21.75 -13.26 -7.56
N ASN A 36 -21.50 -12.48 -8.60
CA ASN A 36 -22.42 -12.22 -9.69
C ASN A 36 -21.73 -12.45 -11.05
N PRO A 37 -21.23 -13.68 -11.32
CA PRO A 37 -20.52 -13.97 -12.55
C PRO A 37 -21.46 -13.83 -13.76
N GLY A 38 -21.08 -12.99 -14.74
CA GLY A 38 -21.85 -12.79 -15.96
C GLY A 38 -23.01 -11.78 -15.87
N ASP A 39 -23.26 -11.18 -14.71
CA ASP A 39 -24.27 -10.14 -14.55
C ASP A 39 -23.68 -8.76 -14.93
N SER A 40 -24.04 -8.28 -16.12
CA SER A 40 -23.61 -6.98 -16.64
C SER A 40 -24.20 -5.81 -15.86
N GLU A 41 -25.39 -5.98 -15.25
CA GLU A 41 -26.04 -4.96 -14.44
C GLU A 41 -25.35 -4.82 -13.09
N ALA A 42 -24.96 -5.93 -12.46
CA ALA A 42 -24.16 -5.93 -11.24
C ALA A 42 -22.77 -5.28 -11.47
N SER A 43 -22.12 -5.59 -12.59
CA SER A 43 -20.84 -4.98 -12.96
C SER A 43 -20.95 -3.48 -13.16
N SER A 44 -21.99 -3.00 -13.84
CA SER A 44 -22.23 -1.57 -14.06
C SER A 44 -22.53 -0.84 -12.75
N LYS A 45 -23.30 -1.46 -11.84
CA LYS A 45 -23.57 -0.92 -10.49
C LYS A 45 -22.31 -0.90 -9.64
N PHE A 46 -21.48 -1.94 -9.71
CA PHE A 46 -20.18 -1.99 -9.01
C PHE A 46 -19.25 -0.86 -9.45
N GLN A 47 -19.17 -0.59 -10.74
CA GLN A 47 -18.38 0.52 -11.27
C GLN A 47 -18.87 1.86 -10.72
N ARG A 48 -20.19 2.10 -10.74
CA ARG A 48 -20.78 3.34 -10.21
C ARG A 48 -20.56 3.56 -8.72
N ILE A 49 -20.66 2.51 -7.90
CA ILE A 49 -20.38 2.63 -6.45
C ILE A 49 -18.90 2.88 -6.19
N SER A 50 -18.01 2.34 -7.02
CA SER A 50 -16.57 2.57 -6.92
C SER A 50 -16.20 4.01 -7.26
N GLU A 51 -16.78 4.58 -8.32
CA GLU A 51 -16.62 6.00 -8.67
C GLU A 51 -17.16 6.93 -7.56
N ALA A 52 -18.34 6.62 -7.03
CA ALA A 52 -18.92 7.40 -5.94
C ALA A 52 -18.04 7.38 -4.68
N TYR A 53 -17.45 6.21 -4.36
CA TYR A 53 -16.56 6.09 -3.22
C TYR A 53 -15.19 6.75 -3.45
N GLU A 54 -14.67 6.75 -4.65
CA GLU A 54 -13.42 7.45 -4.97
C GLU A 54 -13.51 8.96 -4.69
N VAL A 55 -14.68 9.55 -4.92
CA VAL A 55 -14.93 10.96 -4.65
C VAL A 55 -15.31 11.19 -3.19
N LEU A 56 -16.30 10.48 -2.67
CA LEU A 56 -16.84 10.71 -1.32
C LEU A 56 -15.98 10.11 -0.19
N GLY A 57 -15.15 9.12 -0.51
CA GLY A 57 -14.24 8.46 0.44
C GLY A 57 -13.04 9.30 0.87
N ASN A 58 -12.71 10.35 0.11
CA ASN A 58 -11.66 11.30 0.42
C ASN A 58 -12.29 12.63 0.85
N ALA A 59 -11.90 13.15 2.03
CA ALA A 59 -12.49 14.36 2.58
C ALA A 59 -12.31 15.60 1.67
N GLU A 60 -11.15 15.73 1.00
CA GLU A 60 -10.86 16.84 0.10
C GLU A 60 -11.70 16.77 -1.18
N LYS A 61 -11.73 15.60 -1.83
CA LYS A 61 -12.53 15.39 -3.05
C LYS A 61 -14.04 15.53 -2.78
N ARG A 62 -14.50 15.08 -1.60
CA ARG A 62 -15.89 15.26 -1.16
C ARG A 62 -16.25 16.73 -1.03
N GLN A 63 -15.39 17.52 -0.37
CA GLN A 63 -15.60 18.95 -0.20
C GLN A 63 -15.67 19.69 -1.54
N GLU A 64 -14.83 19.32 -2.49
CA GLU A 64 -14.85 19.83 -3.86
C GLU A 64 -16.14 19.47 -4.59
N TYR A 65 -16.58 18.21 -4.49
CA TYR A 65 -17.83 17.73 -5.06
C TYR A 65 -19.04 18.46 -4.47
N ASP A 66 -19.07 18.65 -3.16
CA ASP A 66 -20.14 19.36 -2.46
C ASP A 66 -20.18 20.86 -2.86
N MET A 67 -19.04 21.52 -2.99
CA MET A 67 -18.96 22.90 -3.50
C MET A 67 -19.50 23.00 -4.95
N MET A 68 -19.15 22.07 -5.82
CA MET A 68 -19.64 22.04 -7.20
C MET A 68 -21.13 21.71 -7.29
N SER A 69 -21.65 20.89 -6.38
CA SER A 69 -23.07 20.52 -6.37
C SER A 69 -23.98 21.62 -5.82
N GLN A 70 -23.48 22.47 -4.91
CA GLN A 70 -24.20 23.57 -4.28
C GLN A 70 -24.21 24.88 -5.09
N ASN A 71 -23.33 25.01 -6.11
CA ASN A 71 -23.26 26.22 -6.95
C ASN A 71 -23.85 25.94 -8.34
N PRO A 72 -25.14 26.31 -8.58
CA PRO A 72 -25.77 26.16 -9.92
C PRO A 72 -25.07 27.00 -11.00
N PHE A 73 -24.28 28.01 -10.60
CA PHE A 73 -23.61 28.94 -11.48
C PHE A 73 -22.32 28.39 -12.12
N MET A 74 -21.72 27.33 -11.53
CA MET A 74 -20.60 26.63 -12.14
C MET A 74 -20.99 25.50 -13.09
N ARG A 75 -22.28 25.24 -13.25
CA ARG A 75 -22.85 24.25 -14.18
C ARG A 75 -23.04 24.74 -15.60
N MET A 76 -22.77 26.03 -15.87
CA MET A 76 -22.81 26.53 -17.25
C MET A 76 -21.42 26.40 -17.89
N PRO A 77 -21.25 25.65 -18.98
CA PRO A 77 -20.10 25.76 -19.83
C PRO A 77 -20.18 27.11 -20.57
N GLY A 78 -19.47 28.13 -20.04
CA GLY A 78 -19.37 29.45 -20.67
C GLY A 78 -19.96 30.59 -19.88
N GLY A 79 -19.25 31.07 -18.85
CA GLY A 79 -19.61 32.31 -18.16
C GLY A 79 -18.49 32.85 -17.32
N MET A 80 -17.46 33.45 -17.92
CA MET A 80 -16.62 34.45 -17.25
C MET A 80 -17.29 35.83 -17.35
N PRO A 81 -17.43 36.57 -16.26
CA PRO A 81 -17.74 38.00 -16.33
C PRO A 81 -16.43 38.79 -16.45
N GLY A 82 -16.20 39.38 -17.59
CA GLY A 82 -15.22 40.45 -17.73
C GLY A 82 -14.40 40.45 -19.02
N GLY A 83 -14.80 41.26 -20.01
CA GLY A 83 -13.91 41.77 -21.07
C GLY A 83 -14.18 41.25 -22.47
N GLY A 84 -14.89 42.02 -23.26
CA GLY A 84 -15.38 41.77 -24.61
C GLY A 84 -14.32 41.43 -25.65
N MET A 85 -14.76 40.62 -26.58
CA MET A 85 -14.62 40.78 -28.02
C MET A 85 -15.35 39.63 -28.71
N GLY A 86 -16.19 39.92 -29.69
CA GLY A 86 -17.20 39.08 -30.28
C GLY A 86 -16.68 37.81 -30.99
N MET A 87 -17.47 36.77 -30.86
CA MET A 87 -17.44 35.59 -31.72
C MET A 87 -18.88 35.27 -32.19
N PRO A 88 -19.03 34.85 -33.47
CA PRO A 88 -20.34 34.64 -34.10
C PRO A 88 -21.05 33.38 -33.55
N PRO A 89 -22.40 33.32 -33.65
CA PRO A 89 -23.19 32.19 -33.18
C PRO A 89 -23.19 31.06 -34.22
N GLY A 90 -22.54 29.96 -33.87
CA GLY A 90 -22.59 28.73 -34.67
C GLY A 90 -22.42 27.54 -33.75
N GLY A 91 -23.54 26.92 -33.38
CA GLY A 91 -23.56 25.76 -32.48
C GLY A 91 -22.92 24.54 -33.10
N MET A 92 -22.13 23.84 -32.30
CA MET A 92 -21.89 22.41 -32.34
C MET A 92 -21.65 21.90 -30.91
N GLY A 93 -22.67 21.22 -30.40
CA GLY A 93 -22.57 20.52 -29.15
C GLY A 93 -21.54 19.40 -29.24
N MET A 94 -20.33 19.62 -28.76
CA MET A 94 -19.41 18.54 -28.51
C MET A 94 -19.83 17.82 -27.23
N HIS A 95 -20.50 16.68 -27.39
CA HIS A 95 -20.56 15.66 -26.36
C HIS A 95 -19.13 15.14 -26.16
N ILE A 96 -18.44 15.67 -25.19
CA ILE A 96 -17.17 15.10 -24.73
C ILE A 96 -17.54 13.85 -23.94
N ASN A 97 -17.31 12.69 -24.55
CA ASN A 97 -17.49 11.40 -23.90
C ASN A 97 -16.38 11.24 -22.87
N MET A 98 -16.74 11.26 -21.57
CA MET A 98 -15.80 11.14 -20.45
C MET A 98 -14.95 9.85 -20.53
N ASP A 99 -15.50 8.78 -21.13
CA ASP A 99 -14.77 7.53 -21.37
C ASP A 99 -13.63 7.68 -22.40
N GLU A 100 -13.78 8.55 -23.39
CA GLU A 100 -12.71 8.84 -24.34
C GLU A 100 -11.62 9.73 -23.73
N LEU A 101 -11.99 10.68 -22.88
CA LEU A 101 -11.03 11.50 -22.15
C LEU A 101 -10.18 10.65 -21.18
N PHE A 102 -10.80 9.68 -20.52
CA PHE A 102 -10.12 8.76 -19.59
C PHE A 102 -9.24 7.75 -20.33
N LYS A 103 -9.69 7.21 -21.47
CA LYS A 103 -8.87 6.34 -22.33
C LYS A 103 -7.66 7.07 -22.92
N ASN A 104 -7.80 8.32 -23.29
CA ASN A 104 -6.68 9.14 -23.78
C ASN A 104 -5.69 9.55 -22.70
N LEU A 105 -6.13 9.72 -21.44
CA LEU A 105 -5.26 10.04 -20.31
C LEU A 105 -4.47 8.82 -19.82
N PHE A 106 -5.06 7.62 -19.89
CA PHE A 106 -4.42 6.38 -19.42
C PHE A 106 -3.71 5.58 -20.52
N ASN A 107 -3.97 5.83 -21.78
CA ASN A 107 -3.37 5.09 -22.92
C ASN A 107 -2.21 5.86 -23.57
N PHE A 108 -1.42 6.59 -22.77
CA PHE A 108 -0.19 7.24 -23.24
C PHE A 108 0.99 6.27 -23.31
N GLN A 109 0.72 5.07 -23.87
CA GLN A 109 1.77 4.13 -24.24
C GLN A 109 1.63 3.76 -25.72
N GLY A 110 2.02 4.69 -26.57
CA GLY A 110 2.08 4.44 -28.03
C GLY A 110 1.76 5.70 -28.80
N GLY A 111 2.72 6.15 -29.57
CA GLY A 111 2.78 7.32 -30.44
C GLY A 111 1.47 7.91 -30.91
N MET A 112 1.38 9.23 -30.91
CA MET A 112 0.29 10.01 -31.49
C MET A 112 0.08 9.63 -32.98
N PRO A 113 -1.08 9.07 -33.35
CA PRO A 113 -1.51 9.14 -34.72
C PRO A 113 -2.08 10.57 -34.97
N GLY A 114 -1.61 11.22 -36.01
CA GLY A 114 -1.95 12.60 -36.34
C GLY A 114 -3.44 12.89 -36.30
N MET A 115 -3.81 13.96 -35.65
CA MET A 115 -5.13 14.57 -35.74
C MET A 115 -5.35 15.02 -37.20
N PRO A 116 -6.40 14.52 -37.91
CA PRO A 116 -6.75 15.05 -39.22
C PRO A 116 -7.45 16.40 -39.06
N GLY A 117 -6.79 17.48 -39.45
CA GLY A 117 -7.39 18.80 -39.50
C GLY A 117 -6.54 19.98 -39.05
N MET A 118 -5.31 19.80 -38.66
CA MET A 118 -4.39 20.93 -38.42
C MET A 118 -3.60 21.25 -39.67
N PRO A 119 -3.55 22.51 -40.11
CA PRO A 119 -2.71 22.92 -41.23
C PRO A 119 -1.23 22.67 -40.89
N PRO A 120 -0.40 22.21 -41.84
CA PRO A 120 1.01 21.98 -41.65
C PRO A 120 1.71 23.34 -41.40
N GLY A 121 2.17 23.59 -40.19
CA GLY A 121 2.90 24.80 -39.82
C GLY A 121 2.72 25.33 -38.41
N MET A 122 1.83 24.73 -37.56
CA MET A 122 1.53 25.26 -36.23
C MET A 122 1.97 24.33 -35.08
N GLY A 123 3.13 23.70 -35.25
CA GLY A 123 3.71 22.74 -34.33
C GLY A 123 5.03 23.14 -33.68
N VAL A 124 5.44 24.41 -33.82
CA VAL A 124 6.69 24.87 -33.18
C VAL A 124 6.35 26.03 -32.23
N PHE A 125 6.19 25.69 -30.94
CA PHE A 125 6.23 26.74 -29.91
C PHE A 125 7.62 27.38 -29.97
N PRO A 126 7.72 28.72 -29.96
CA PRO A 126 9.04 29.36 -29.94
C PRO A 126 9.81 28.94 -28.72
N PRO A 127 11.14 28.70 -28.81
CA PRO A 127 11.96 28.39 -27.65
C PRO A 127 11.90 29.58 -26.69
N GLY A 128 11.30 29.36 -25.50
CA GLY A 128 11.08 30.41 -24.49
C GLY A 128 9.63 30.70 -24.14
N ALA A 129 8.63 30.04 -24.76
CA ALA A 129 7.24 30.18 -24.35
C ALA A 129 7.04 29.53 -22.97
N ASN A 130 6.87 30.35 -21.92
CA ASN A 130 6.46 29.90 -20.60
C ASN A 130 4.98 29.46 -20.65
N ILE A 131 4.73 28.20 -20.86
CA ILE A 131 3.39 27.62 -20.77
C ILE A 131 3.08 27.42 -19.29
N HIS A 132 2.23 28.27 -18.75
CA HIS A 132 1.72 28.12 -17.38
C HIS A 132 0.53 27.13 -17.40
N ILE A 133 0.75 25.91 -16.93
CA ILE A 133 -0.34 24.97 -16.66
C ILE A 133 -0.80 25.20 -15.23
N PHE A 134 -2.09 25.45 -15.06
CA PHE A 134 -2.70 25.61 -13.74
C PHE A 134 -3.21 24.24 -13.26
N ARG A 135 -2.70 23.77 -12.14
CA ARG A 135 -3.26 22.64 -11.38
C ARG A 135 -3.72 23.17 -10.03
N ASN A 136 -5.00 23.00 -9.72
CA ASN A 136 -5.63 23.58 -8.51
C ASN A 136 -5.47 25.11 -8.39
N GLY A 137 -5.58 25.84 -9.51
CA GLY A 137 -5.49 27.30 -9.47
C GLY A 137 -4.09 27.89 -9.23
N MET A 138 -3.06 27.06 -9.04
CA MET A 138 -1.67 27.49 -8.94
C MET A 138 -0.93 27.30 -10.27
N PRO A 139 -0.19 28.33 -10.74
CA PRO A 139 0.62 28.20 -11.94
C PRO A 139 1.75 27.19 -11.69
N MET A 140 1.74 26.06 -12.37
CA MET A 140 2.85 25.11 -12.39
C MET A 140 3.80 25.44 -13.52
N ASN A 141 5.04 25.66 -13.20
CA ASN A 141 6.09 25.79 -14.21
C ASN A 141 6.31 24.41 -14.86
N MET A 142 6.11 24.31 -16.18
CA MET A 142 6.18 23.04 -16.92
C MET A 142 7.55 22.35 -16.78
N ASN A 143 8.62 23.09 -16.48
CA ASN A 143 9.95 22.55 -16.22
C ASN A 143 10.09 21.85 -14.86
N GLN A 144 9.17 22.10 -13.90
CA GLN A 144 9.13 21.40 -12.60
C GLN A 144 8.16 20.20 -12.60
N ALA A 145 7.31 20.05 -13.61
CA ALA A 145 6.15 19.16 -13.56
C ALA A 145 6.41 17.72 -13.99
N MET A 146 7.58 17.35 -14.48
CA MET A 146 7.82 15.98 -14.93
C MET A 146 9.07 15.37 -14.27
N LYS A 147 8.97 15.06 -12.95
CA LYS A 147 9.90 14.07 -12.38
C LYS A 147 9.78 12.79 -13.22
N PRO A 148 10.89 12.17 -13.61
CA PRO A 148 10.86 10.87 -14.28
C PRO A 148 10.10 9.85 -13.42
N PRO A 149 9.46 8.84 -14.02
CA PRO A 149 8.78 7.81 -13.27
C PRO A 149 9.76 7.12 -12.32
N PRO A 150 9.34 6.82 -11.08
CA PRO A 150 10.19 6.16 -10.11
C PRO A 150 10.52 4.74 -10.54
N ILE A 151 11.72 4.29 -10.20
CA ILE A 151 12.12 2.89 -10.37
C ILE A 151 11.57 2.11 -9.19
N ALA A 152 10.76 1.10 -9.46
CA ALA A 152 10.20 0.20 -8.45
C ALA A 152 11.00 -1.11 -8.42
N LYS A 153 11.49 -1.52 -7.25
CA LYS A 153 12.19 -2.79 -7.06
C LYS A 153 11.82 -3.43 -5.74
N THR A 154 11.65 -4.76 -5.72
CA THR A 154 11.43 -5.53 -4.50
C THR A 154 12.76 -6.08 -3.99
N ILE A 155 13.01 -5.96 -2.69
CA ILE A 155 14.17 -6.53 -2.00
C ILE A 155 13.67 -7.52 -0.97
N THR A 156 14.24 -8.74 -1.00
CA THR A 156 13.96 -9.75 0.02
C THR A 156 15.04 -9.69 1.10
N ILE A 157 14.61 -9.61 2.36
CA ILE A 157 15.47 -9.56 3.54
C ILE A 157 15.10 -10.67 4.53
N THR A 158 16.08 -11.13 5.30
CA THR A 158 15.85 -12.16 6.33
C THR A 158 15.41 -11.54 7.67
N MET A 159 14.82 -12.35 8.54
CA MET A 159 14.48 -11.94 9.92
C MET A 159 15.70 -11.48 10.73
N GLU A 160 16.88 -12.04 10.46
CA GLU A 160 18.13 -11.59 11.09
C GLU A 160 18.49 -10.15 10.67
N GLN A 161 18.30 -9.83 9.38
CA GLN A 161 18.50 -8.47 8.86
C GLN A 161 17.46 -7.50 9.40
N VAL A 162 16.23 -7.95 9.59
CA VAL A 162 15.19 -7.14 10.25
C VAL A 162 15.58 -6.82 11.70
N MET A 163 16.12 -7.80 12.45
CA MET A 163 16.51 -7.61 13.86
C MET A 163 17.73 -6.71 14.00
N ASN A 164 18.77 -6.95 13.22
CA ASN A 164 20.07 -6.28 13.37
C ASN A 164 20.18 -4.98 12.57
N GLY A 165 19.27 -4.78 11.60
CA GLY A 165 19.48 -3.85 10.50
C GLY A 165 20.50 -4.39 9.52
N ALA A 166 20.56 -3.83 8.33
CA ALA A 166 21.51 -4.26 7.32
C ALA A 166 21.84 -3.10 6.37
N ASN A 167 22.99 -3.17 5.71
CA ASN A 167 23.32 -2.35 4.56
C ASN A 167 23.45 -3.27 3.35
N ILE A 168 22.50 -3.18 2.43
CA ILE A 168 22.34 -4.14 1.34
C ILE A 168 22.70 -3.48 0.01
N PRO A 169 23.58 -4.10 -0.82
CA PRO A 169 23.81 -3.63 -2.18
C PRO A 169 22.59 -3.96 -3.05
N VAL A 170 22.09 -2.96 -3.74
CA VAL A 170 20.97 -3.08 -4.66
C VAL A 170 21.40 -2.60 -6.03
N GLU A 171 21.45 -3.51 -6.99
CA GLU A 171 21.69 -3.16 -8.38
C GLU A 171 20.42 -2.55 -8.98
N ILE A 172 20.54 -1.38 -9.58
CA ILE A 172 19.46 -0.69 -10.28
C ILE A 172 19.86 -0.46 -11.74
N GLU A 173 18.88 -0.52 -12.62
CA GLU A 173 19.02 -0.09 -14.00
C GLU A 173 18.21 1.20 -14.18
N ARG A 174 18.88 2.28 -14.56
CA ARG A 174 18.28 3.59 -14.80
C ARG A 174 18.66 4.12 -16.17
N TRP A 175 17.90 5.05 -16.68
CA TRP A 175 18.25 5.75 -17.90
C TRP A 175 18.56 7.22 -17.60
N LEU A 176 19.49 7.74 -18.38
CA LEU A 176 19.92 9.12 -18.44
C LEU A 176 19.54 9.69 -19.80
N MET A 177 19.08 10.94 -19.86
CA MET A 177 18.80 11.61 -21.13
C MET A 177 20.07 12.33 -21.60
N GLU A 178 20.73 11.80 -22.65
CA GLU A 178 21.87 12.41 -23.29
C GLU A 178 21.54 12.79 -24.73
N SER A 179 21.67 14.08 -25.05
CA SER A 179 21.41 14.61 -26.42
C SER A 179 20.05 14.16 -27.01
N GLY A 180 19.01 14.06 -26.14
CA GLY A 180 17.68 13.64 -26.56
C GLY A 180 17.43 12.13 -26.62
N ASN A 181 18.45 11.31 -26.35
CA ASN A 181 18.35 9.85 -26.33
C ASN A 181 18.45 9.31 -24.90
N LYS A 182 17.77 8.19 -24.63
CA LYS A 182 17.90 7.47 -23.37
C LYS A 182 19.09 6.54 -23.41
N VAL A 183 20.05 6.76 -22.54
CA VAL A 183 21.20 5.88 -22.29
C VAL A 183 20.94 5.12 -21.00
N PHE A 184 21.00 3.80 -21.03
CA PHE A 184 20.79 2.95 -19.87
C PHE A 184 22.11 2.66 -19.20
N GLU A 185 22.12 2.77 -17.85
CA GLU A 185 23.26 2.40 -17.02
C GLU A 185 22.81 1.51 -15.86
N ARG A 186 23.74 0.71 -15.35
CA ARG A 186 23.56 -0.09 -14.13
C ARG A 186 24.41 0.48 -13.03
N GLU A 187 23.81 0.73 -11.89
CA GLU A 187 24.48 1.23 -10.70
C GLU A 187 24.12 0.35 -9.50
N THR A 188 25.10 0.07 -8.66
CA THR A 188 24.87 -0.58 -7.38
C THR A 188 24.81 0.48 -6.29
N ILE A 189 23.66 0.60 -5.65
CA ILE A 189 23.45 1.49 -4.50
C ILE A 189 23.43 0.68 -3.21
N TYR A 190 23.98 1.24 -2.14
CA TYR A 190 23.90 0.65 -0.81
C TYR A 190 22.74 1.24 -0.05
N VAL A 191 21.83 0.36 0.40
CA VAL A 191 20.59 0.75 1.07
C VAL A 191 20.64 0.31 2.51
N THR A 192 20.49 1.27 3.42
CA THR A 192 20.38 0.99 4.85
C THR A 192 18.97 0.54 5.19
N ILE A 193 18.85 -0.69 5.66
CA ILE A 193 17.59 -1.27 6.18
C ILE A 193 17.54 -0.98 7.69
N PRO A 194 16.56 -0.22 8.17
CA PRO A 194 16.41 0.04 9.59
C PRO A 194 15.99 -1.22 10.34
N LYS A 195 16.36 -1.28 11.63
CA LYS A 195 15.91 -2.37 12.52
C LYS A 195 14.39 -2.35 12.66
N GLY A 196 13.80 -3.54 12.72
CA GLY A 196 12.38 -3.69 12.92
C GLY A 196 11.51 -3.29 11.73
N ILE A 197 12.06 -3.09 10.55
CA ILE A 197 11.31 -2.76 9.33
C ILE A 197 10.19 -3.77 9.11
N ASP A 198 9.03 -3.30 8.64
CA ASP A 198 7.87 -4.16 8.40
C ASP A 198 7.90 -4.80 7.00
N ASP A 199 7.20 -5.93 6.88
CA ASP A 199 6.94 -6.53 5.57
C ASP A 199 6.07 -5.59 4.74
N ASN A 200 6.35 -5.50 3.43
CA ASN A 200 5.74 -4.58 2.48
C ASN A 200 5.99 -3.08 2.76
N GLU A 201 6.91 -2.73 3.66
CA GLU A 201 7.31 -1.34 3.85
C GLU A 201 8.09 -0.82 2.63
N ILE A 202 7.95 0.48 2.36
CA ILE A 202 8.56 1.11 1.18
C ILE A 202 9.66 2.05 1.63
N ILE A 203 10.88 1.83 1.13
CA ILE A 203 11.99 2.77 1.28
C ILE A 203 12.08 3.60 -0.01
N ILE A 204 12.03 4.92 0.14
CA ILE A 204 12.16 5.85 -0.98
C ILE A 204 13.57 6.45 -0.95
N ILE A 205 14.28 6.31 -2.07
CA ILE A 205 15.59 6.94 -2.28
C ILE A 205 15.37 8.05 -3.30
N HIS A 206 15.47 9.29 -2.83
CA HIS A 206 15.23 10.45 -3.64
C HIS A 206 16.37 10.71 -4.64
N ASP A 207 16.01 11.16 -5.85
CA ASP A 207 16.90 11.65 -6.89
C ASP A 207 17.98 10.67 -7.37
N LYS A 208 17.79 9.36 -7.15
CA LYS A 208 18.69 8.27 -7.57
C LYS A 208 18.14 7.42 -8.71
N GLY A 209 16.93 7.69 -9.17
CA GLY A 209 16.29 6.98 -10.28
C GLY A 209 16.69 7.53 -11.65
N ASN A 210 15.76 7.48 -12.59
CA ASN A 210 15.92 7.96 -13.95
C ASN A 210 16.24 9.47 -13.99
N VAL A 211 17.04 9.92 -14.96
CA VAL A 211 17.51 11.31 -15.04
C VAL A 211 17.13 11.91 -16.39
N ILE A 212 16.38 13.01 -16.37
CA ILE A 212 16.13 13.83 -17.55
C ILE A 212 17.20 14.91 -17.68
N ASN A 213 17.53 15.59 -16.56
CA ASN A 213 18.59 16.60 -16.46
C ASN A 213 19.04 16.68 -14.99
N GLU A 214 20.02 17.53 -14.69
CA GLU A 214 20.58 17.67 -13.34
C GLU A 214 19.53 18.05 -12.28
N GLN A 215 18.44 18.75 -12.67
CA GLN A 215 17.39 19.21 -11.77
C GLN A 215 16.19 18.26 -11.71
N ASN A 216 16.01 17.38 -12.71
CA ASN A 216 14.88 16.47 -12.85
C ASN A 216 15.34 15.02 -12.77
N LYS A 217 15.50 14.54 -11.55
CA LYS A 217 15.86 13.15 -11.22
C LYS A 217 14.66 12.45 -10.60
N GLY A 218 14.47 11.21 -10.96
CA GLY A 218 13.41 10.35 -10.40
C GLY A 218 13.84 9.71 -9.09
N ASP A 219 12.88 9.13 -8.41
CA ASP A 219 13.11 8.41 -7.15
C ASP A 219 13.21 6.90 -7.41
N ILE A 220 13.78 6.18 -6.45
CA ILE A 220 13.71 4.72 -6.40
C ILE A 220 12.79 4.35 -5.26
N LYS A 221 11.84 3.47 -5.50
CA LYS A 221 10.94 2.89 -4.51
C LYS A 221 11.29 1.42 -4.31
N LEU A 222 11.79 1.10 -3.13
CA LEU A 222 12.15 -0.26 -2.75
C LEU A 222 11.06 -0.84 -1.87
N PHE A 223 10.43 -1.90 -2.35
CA PHE A 223 9.44 -2.67 -1.60
C PHE A 223 10.16 -3.76 -0.82
N ILE A 224 10.03 -3.74 0.49
CA ILE A 224 10.68 -4.71 1.36
C ILE A 224 9.80 -5.94 1.48
N LYS A 225 10.37 -7.11 1.22
CA LYS A 225 9.75 -8.39 1.48
C LYS A 225 10.56 -9.14 2.53
N VAL A 226 9.91 -9.49 3.65
CA VAL A 226 10.57 -10.24 4.72
C VAL A 226 10.41 -11.74 4.47
N ASP A 227 11.53 -12.43 4.28
CA ASP A 227 11.57 -13.89 4.22
C ASP A 227 11.85 -14.44 5.63
N ASN A 228 10.79 -14.93 6.26
CA ASN A 228 10.86 -15.49 7.60
C ASN A 228 11.00 -17.01 7.55
N THR A 229 12.23 -17.48 7.48
CA THR A 229 12.58 -18.91 7.59
C THR A 229 12.86 -19.33 9.03
N SER A 230 12.68 -18.43 10.01
CA SER A 230 12.91 -18.72 11.43
C SER A 230 11.74 -19.50 12.04
N ILE A 231 11.98 -20.06 13.22
CA ILE A 231 10.94 -20.73 14.04
C ILE A 231 9.98 -19.74 14.73
N PHE A 232 10.22 -18.45 14.59
CA PHE A 232 9.43 -17.41 15.23
C PHE A 232 8.40 -16.82 14.28
N LYS A 233 7.19 -16.63 14.79
CA LYS A 233 6.16 -15.81 14.15
C LYS A 233 6.33 -14.38 14.65
N ARG A 234 6.16 -13.40 13.74
CA ARG A 234 6.21 -11.98 14.10
C ARG A 234 4.82 -11.44 14.39
N ASN A 235 4.69 -10.69 15.49
CA ASN A 235 3.50 -9.89 15.79
C ASN A 235 3.93 -8.48 16.24
N GLY A 236 3.89 -7.52 15.31
CA GLY A 236 4.46 -6.20 15.54
C GLY A 236 5.97 -6.29 15.84
N LEU A 237 6.39 -5.89 17.03
CA LEU A 237 7.77 -6.03 17.52
C LEU A 237 7.98 -7.31 18.31
N ASP A 238 6.93 -8.03 18.70
CA ASP A 238 7.06 -9.27 19.45
C ASP A 238 7.39 -10.44 18.52
N LEU A 239 8.18 -11.39 19.06
CA LEU A 239 8.46 -12.68 18.47
C LEU A 239 7.68 -13.74 19.21
N ILE A 240 6.93 -14.57 18.48
CA ILE A 240 6.13 -15.66 19.06
C ILE A 240 6.79 -16.98 18.69
N LEU A 241 7.07 -17.80 19.70
CA LEU A 241 7.56 -19.17 19.56
C LEU A 241 6.49 -20.14 20.06
N GLU A 242 6.05 -21.04 19.20
CA GLU A 242 5.17 -22.13 19.56
C GLU A 242 6.01 -23.37 19.93
N LYS A 243 5.87 -23.86 21.17
CA LYS A 243 6.62 -25.00 21.67
C LYS A 243 5.68 -26.08 22.16
N GLN A 244 5.78 -27.27 21.58
CA GLN A 244 5.11 -28.45 22.09
C GLN A 244 5.90 -29.04 23.26
N VAL A 245 5.20 -29.40 24.33
CA VAL A 245 5.70 -30.08 25.51
C VAL A 245 4.80 -31.25 25.84
N SER A 246 5.36 -32.35 26.33
CA SER A 246 4.57 -33.47 26.81
C SER A 246 3.88 -33.16 28.13
N LEU A 247 2.81 -33.88 28.47
CA LEU A 247 2.14 -33.73 29.76
C LEU A 247 3.11 -33.94 30.92
N LYS A 248 4.06 -34.90 30.83
CA LYS A 248 5.11 -35.11 31.83
C LYS A 248 5.97 -33.86 32.02
N GLU A 249 6.44 -33.27 30.95
CA GLU A 249 7.26 -32.04 31.00
C GLU A 249 6.44 -30.88 31.57
N ALA A 250 5.17 -30.76 31.18
CA ALA A 250 4.28 -29.70 31.64
C ALA A 250 4.07 -29.76 33.17
N LEU A 251 4.07 -30.95 33.77
CA LEU A 251 3.88 -31.17 35.18
C LEU A 251 5.21 -31.14 35.97
N CYS A 252 6.27 -31.73 35.44
CA CYS A 252 7.53 -31.96 36.16
C CYS A 252 8.60 -30.90 35.89
N GLY A 253 8.37 -30.03 34.93
CA GLY A 253 9.36 -29.07 34.47
C GLY A 253 10.19 -29.59 33.28
N PHE A 254 10.83 -28.67 32.61
CA PHE A 254 11.66 -28.93 31.43
C PHE A 254 12.67 -27.81 31.18
N ALA A 255 13.65 -28.10 30.34
CA ALA A 255 14.57 -27.14 29.79
C ALA A 255 14.78 -27.42 28.31
N PHE A 256 14.85 -26.38 27.50
CA PHE A 256 15.20 -26.51 26.09
C PHE A 256 16.01 -25.32 25.60
N GLU A 257 16.78 -25.56 24.55
CA GLU A 257 17.59 -24.52 23.92
C GLU A 257 16.85 -23.94 22.71
N VAL A 258 16.92 -22.60 22.57
CA VAL A 258 16.36 -21.84 21.46
C VAL A 258 17.44 -21.02 20.81
N LYS A 259 17.66 -21.20 19.51
CA LYS A 259 18.49 -20.32 18.71
C LYS A 259 17.66 -19.11 18.28
N HIS A 260 17.95 -17.98 18.87
CA HIS A 260 17.21 -16.74 18.64
C HIS A 260 17.61 -16.09 17.31
N VAL A 261 16.75 -15.21 16.77
CA VAL A 261 17.00 -14.45 15.50
C VAL A 261 18.27 -13.60 15.57
N ASN A 262 18.69 -13.19 16.78
CA ASN A 262 19.97 -12.47 16.99
C ASN A 262 21.22 -13.33 16.83
N GLY A 263 21.08 -14.60 16.47
CA GLY A 263 22.15 -15.58 16.30
C GLY A 263 22.64 -16.24 17.60
N LYS A 264 22.15 -15.83 18.78
CA LYS A 264 22.52 -16.40 20.09
C LYS A 264 21.58 -17.52 20.51
N SER A 265 22.11 -18.51 21.22
CA SER A 265 21.31 -19.56 21.85
C SER A 265 20.97 -19.19 23.31
N TYR A 266 19.73 -19.49 23.69
CA TYR A 266 19.23 -19.24 25.02
C TYR A 266 18.59 -20.52 25.57
N THR A 267 18.86 -20.84 26.84
CA THR A 267 18.20 -21.95 27.52
C THR A 267 16.95 -21.44 28.24
N ILE A 268 15.81 -21.97 27.86
CA ILE A 268 14.53 -21.66 28.49
C ILE A 268 14.19 -22.77 29.47
N ASN A 269 14.08 -22.41 30.75
CA ASN A 269 13.78 -23.34 31.81
C ASN A 269 12.36 -23.12 32.35
N ASN A 270 11.67 -24.20 32.63
CA ASN A 270 10.52 -24.24 33.49
C ASN A 270 10.88 -25.12 34.69
N ASN A 271 11.01 -24.48 35.88
CA ASN A 271 11.49 -25.17 37.09
C ASN A 271 10.46 -26.18 37.58
N PRO A 272 10.92 -27.28 38.25
CA PRO A 272 10.03 -28.20 38.96
C PRO A 272 9.12 -27.45 39.94
N GLY A 273 7.84 -27.80 39.92
CA GLY A 273 6.82 -27.13 40.71
C GLY A 273 6.07 -26.01 40.02
N SER A 274 6.55 -25.56 38.84
CA SER A 274 5.81 -24.64 38.00
C SER A 274 5.07 -25.42 36.91
N ILE A 275 3.75 -25.54 37.03
CA ILE A 275 2.92 -26.29 36.09
C ILE A 275 2.60 -25.42 34.87
N VAL A 276 2.78 -26.01 33.70
CA VAL A 276 2.35 -25.42 32.44
C VAL A 276 0.95 -25.92 32.11
N THR A 277 -0.03 -25.02 32.23
CA THR A 277 -1.42 -25.31 31.89
C THR A 277 -1.65 -25.18 30.38
N PRO A 278 -2.72 -25.78 29.82
CA PRO A 278 -3.13 -25.49 28.44
C PRO A 278 -3.31 -23.98 28.23
N ALA A 279 -2.84 -23.45 27.10
CA ALA A 279 -2.79 -22.03 26.76
C ALA A 279 -1.86 -21.15 27.65
N TYR A 280 -0.99 -21.76 28.47
CA TYR A 280 0.03 -21.03 29.20
C TYR A 280 1.04 -20.41 28.20
N PHE A 281 1.43 -19.17 28.48
CA PHE A 281 2.49 -18.50 27.76
C PHE A 281 3.50 -17.86 28.69
N LYS A 282 4.74 -17.78 28.24
CA LYS A 282 5.84 -17.14 28.98
C LYS A 282 6.35 -15.97 28.15
N THR A 283 6.33 -14.79 28.75
CA THR A 283 6.87 -13.58 28.12
C THR A 283 8.26 -13.28 28.66
N ILE A 284 9.22 -13.14 27.74
CA ILE A 284 10.58 -12.73 28.07
C ILE A 284 10.77 -11.31 27.53
N PRO A 285 10.89 -10.31 28.39
CA PRO A 285 10.93 -8.91 27.98
C PRO A 285 12.21 -8.58 27.18
N ASN A 286 12.11 -7.63 26.27
CA ASN A 286 13.21 -7.11 25.48
C ASN A 286 13.94 -8.15 24.60
N MET A 287 13.26 -9.22 24.24
CA MET A 287 13.78 -10.26 23.33
C MET A 287 13.00 -10.32 22.00
N GLY A 288 12.27 -9.27 21.66
CA GLY A 288 11.64 -9.08 20.36
C GLY A 288 12.48 -8.23 19.42
N LEU A 289 11.85 -7.74 18.36
CA LEU A 289 12.42 -6.80 17.40
C LEU A 289 12.51 -5.40 18.02
N THR A 290 13.43 -4.59 17.51
CA THR A 290 13.61 -3.21 18.01
C THR A 290 13.31 -2.24 16.86
N ARG A 291 12.48 -1.20 17.13
CA ARG A 291 12.22 -0.10 16.21
C ARG A 291 12.03 1.19 17.00
N ASP A 292 12.64 2.28 16.55
CA ASP A 292 12.49 3.62 17.13
C ASP A 292 12.69 3.67 18.66
N GLY A 293 13.66 2.90 19.17
CA GLY A 293 13.96 2.81 20.59
C GLY A 293 13.03 1.89 21.39
N HIS A 294 12.01 1.30 20.79
CA HIS A 294 11.12 0.33 21.43
C HIS A 294 11.54 -1.08 21.06
N THR A 295 11.61 -1.95 22.07
CA THR A 295 11.93 -3.37 21.89
C THR A 295 10.75 -4.21 22.34
N GLY A 296 10.32 -5.12 21.48
CA GLY A 296 9.27 -6.09 21.77
C GLY A 296 9.77 -7.23 22.66
N ASN A 297 8.91 -8.21 22.88
CA ASN A 297 9.14 -9.34 23.75
C ASN A 297 9.27 -10.63 22.93
N LEU A 298 9.87 -11.65 23.54
CA LEU A 298 9.71 -13.03 23.09
C LEU A 298 8.58 -13.68 23.88
N VAL A 299 7.52 -14.07 23.19
CA VAL A 299 6.37 -14.76 23.75
C VAL A 299 6.45 -16.24 23.36
N ILE A 300 6.57 -17.11 24.34
CA ILE A 300 6.59 -18.55 24.13
C ILE A 300 5.23 -19.11 24.52
N THR A 301 4.52 -19.67 23.57
CA THR A 301 3.24 -20.35 23.77
C THR A 301 3.50 -21.85 23.85
N PHE A 302 2.93 -22.51 24.85
CA PHE A 302 3.11 -23.92 25.05
C PHE A 302 1.86 -24.70 24.64
N ASP A 303 2.05 -25.69 23.80
CA ASP A 303 1.03 -26.66 23.42
C ASP A 303 1.31 -27.97 24.14
N VAL A 304 0.45 -28.34 25.10
CA VAL A 304 0.63 -29.54 25.91
C VAL A 304 0.05 -30.73 25.19
N VAL A 305 0.94 -31.64 24.79
CA VAL A 305 0.56 -32.88 24.11
C VAL A 305 0.24 -33.94 25.19
N PHE A 306 -1.01 -34.36 25.19
CA PHE A 306 -1.48 -35.44 26.05
C PHE A 306 -1.19 -36.81 25.40
N PRO A 307 -0.83 -37.84 26.19
CA PRO A 307 -0.72 -39.22 25.66
C PRO A 307 -2.10 -39.70 25.23
N GLU A 308 -2.15 -40.50 24.14
CA GLU A 308 -3.40 -41.08 23.65
C GLU A 308 -3.99 -42.11 24.61
N THR A 309 -3.13 -42.88 25.29
CA THR A 309 -3.52 -43.90 26.25
C THR A 309 -2.54 -43.97 27.43
N LEU A 310 -3.00 -44.44 28.57
CA LEU A 310 -2.19 -44.74 29.74
C LEU A 310 -2.41 -46.19 30.16
N ASP A 311 -1.36 -46.86 30.63
CA ASP A 311 -1.46 -48.20 31.19
C ASP A 311 -2.09 -48.16 32.60
N LEU A 312 -2.64 -49.31 33.03
CA LEU A 312 -3.33 -49.41 34.31
C LEU A 312 -2.45 -49.09 35.53
N GLU A 313 -1.16 -49.42 35.48
CA GLU A 313 -0.21 -49.18 36.55
C GLU A 313 0.02 -47.66 36.70
N THR A 314 0.22 -46.97 35.58
CA THR A 314 0.37 -45.49 35.57
C THR A 314 -0.91 -44.81 36.05
N ILE A 315 -2.10 -45.27 35.66
CA ILE A 315 -3.38 -44.74 36.09
C ILE A 315 -3.51 -44.88 37.62
N THR A 316 -3.14 -46.04 38.20
CA THR A 316 -3.22 -46.29 39.61
C THR A 316 -2.30 -45.35 40.40
N LYS A 317 -1.04 -45.20 39.94
CA LYS A 317 -0.07 -44.30 40.56
C LYS A 317 -0.52 -42.82 40.48
N LEU A 318 -1.07 -42.42 39.34
CA LEU A 318 -1.59 -41.03 39.20
C LEU A 318 -2.75 -40.76 40.15
N LYS A 319 -3.65 -41.72 40.37
CA LYS A 319 -4.76 -41.55 41.34
C LYS A 319 -4.31 -41.44 42.82
N GLU A 320 -3.13 -41.98 43.14
CA GLU A 320 -2.56 -41.86 44.47
C GLU A 320 -1.86 -40.51 44.71
N ILE A 321 -1.37 -39.90 43.64
CA ILE A 321 -0.54 -38.66 43.71
C ILE A 321 -1.38 -37.42 43.47
N LEU A 322 -2.40 -37.47 42.60
CA LEU A 322 -3.29 -36.37 42.28
C LEU A 322 -4.63 -36.47 42.98
#